data_0f0e42b52e49e4e40993114be4ba3d09
#
_entry.id   0f0e42b52e49e4e40993114be4ba3d09
#
_cell.length_a   1.000
_cell.length_b   1.000
_cell.length_c   1.000
_cell.angle_alpha   90.00
_cell.angle_beta   90.00
_cell.angle_gamma   90.00
#
_symmetry.space_group_name_H-M   'P 1'
#
loop_
_entity.id
_entity.type
_entity.pdbx_description
1 polymer ?
#
loop_
_entity_poly.entity_id
_entity_poly.type
_entity_poly.pdbx_seq_one_letter_code
_entity_poly.pdbx_strand_id
1 'polypeptide(L)'
;VAAPVSEILCRKLGRPRRAAPTKKYMKQFPLLLCLLFTATVTQAQVARTAPPAKSAAMTEEELKARERRARARSLLVSLSTDARQFNDQTLRARALARIADALWQVDAEQGRLLFRKAWEAAEVADLESDRKLQEEISQQKARTGGGYAISLPPNLRREVLKLAARHDRALGEEFLEKLKAQKVEAATNSNPGNWELPEALSQRIGVAQELLQAGETDRALQFAGPALAVVSTQSIDFLVDLRAKNATAADAAYAALLASSANNPQADANSVSLLSSYIFTPHVYILFSGKGTSTSQMSSTITPAAVTPELRTAFFQAAAAILLRPLPAPGQQDQSSSGLDGKYLVIKRLLPFFEQSAPAGMAESLRGHLNALNAIVSDDTRRRDEEWINKGVKPDKPAEEREQALLDRIDRAKTSDERDSLYVQLAYMALN
;
A
#
# COMPACT_ATOMS: atom_id res chain seq x y z
N VAL A 1 -9.11 -36.64 -43.14
CA VAL A 1 -9.20 -35.94 -44.42
C VAL A 1 -8.79 -34.51 -44.16
N ALA A 2 -7.54 -34.24 -44.34
CA ALA A 2 -6.89 -33.33 -45.29
C ALA A 2 -7.10 -31.84 -45.05
N ALA A 3 -6.02 -31.17 -44.66
CA ALA A 3 -5.73 -29.76 -44.91
C ALA A 3 -5.58 -29.46 -46.43
N PRO A 4 -5.46 -28.24 -46.94
CA PRO A 4 -4.22 -27.47 -47.00
C PRO A 4 -4.35 -25.95 -46.86
N VAL A 5 -3.33 -25.22 -46.36
CA VAL A 5 -2.19 -24.53 -47.01
C VAL A 5 -2.55 -23.47 -48.03
N SER A 6 -2.12 -22.26 -47.84
CA SER A 6 -1.46 -21.26 -48.68
C SER A 6 -1.29 -19.96 -47.86
N GLU A 7 -0.17 -19.54 -47.49
CA GLU A 7 1.02 -18.99 -48.16
C GLU A 7 0.75 -17.79 -49.07
N ILE A 8 1.65 -16.79 -48.90
CA ILE A 8 2.09 -15.72 -49.82
C ILE A 8 1.33 -14.39 -49.69
N LEU A 9 1.94 -13.33 -49.20
CA LEU A 9 2.82 -12.44 -49.99
C LEU A 9 3.48 -11.35 -49.14
N CYS A 10 4.81 -11.30 -49.22
CA CYS A 10 5.67 -10.15 -48.97
C CYS A 10 5.45 -9.03 -49.97
N ARG A 11 5.53 -7.77 -49.52
CA ARG A 11 6.12 -6.59 -50.20
C ARG A 11 6.35 -5.51 -49.19
N LYS A 12 7.55 -5.27 -48.80
CA LYS A 12 8.60 -4.34 -49.24
C LYS A 12 8.07 -3.02 -49.84
N LEU A 13 8.58 -1.95 -49.27
CA LEU A 13 8.86 -0.57 -49.69
C LEU A 13 8.39 0.39 -48.61
N GLY A 14 9.12 1.35 -48.08
CA GLY A 14 10.38 1.93 -48.44
C GLY A 14 10.64 3.04 -47.40
N ARG A 15 11.89 3.20 -47.03
CA ARG A 15 12.35 4.43 -46.33
C ARG A 15 12.37 5.61 -47.30
N PRO A 16 12.10 6.83 -46.82
CA PRO A 16 13.05 7.91 -47.04
C PRO A 16 13.38 8.71 -45.80
N ARG A 17 14.67 8.82 -45.54
CA ARG A 17 15.56 9.99 -45.65
C ARG A 17 15.26 11.20 -44.75
N ARG A 18 16.25 11.38 -43.89
CA ARG A 18 16.79 12.60 -43.25
C ARG A 18 16.38 13.92 -43.89
N ALA A 19 15.97 14.86 -43.06
CA ALA A 19 16.28 16.28 -43.21
C ALA A 19 16.64 16.87 -41.81
N ALA A 20 17.82 17.41 -41.72
CA ALA A 20 18.31 18.27 -40.64
C ALA A 20 18.18 19.75 -41.12
N PRO A 21 18.68 20.72 -40.41
CA PRO A 21 17.99 21.51 -39.37
C PRO A 21 17.80 22.96 -39.85
N THR A 22 16.81 23.65 -39.37
CA THR A 22 16.73 25.12 -39.52
C THR A 22 16.91 25.82 -38.18
N LYS A 23 17.96 26.65 -38.19
CA LYS A 23 18.34 27.67 -37.24
C LYS A 23 17.31 28.83 -37.18
N LYS A 24 17.40 29.56 -36.06
CA LYS A 24 17.01 30.96 -35.83
C LYS A 24 15.57 31.18 -35.35
N TYR A 25 15.47 31.59 -34.07
CA TYR A 25 15.29 33.00 -33.75
C TYR A 25 15.66 33.27 -32.29
N MET A 26 16.74 34.02 -32.14
CA MET A 26 17.20 34.72 -30.98
C MET A 26 16.34 35.99 -30.81
N LYS A 27 15.61 36.11 -29.70
CA LYS A 27 15.10 37.42 -29.26
C LYS A 27 15.77 37.78 -27.95
N GLN A 28 16.67 38.76 -28.11
CA GLN A 28 17.28 39.53 -27.05
C GLN A 28 16.23 40.27 -26.27
N PHE A 29 16.35 40.29 -24.94
CA PHE A 29 15.75 41.27 -24.07
C PHE A 29 16.88 41.97 -23.29
N PRO A 30 16.78 43.30 -23.13
CA PRO A 30 17.91 44.14 -22.80
C PRO A 30 18.21 44.20 -21.31
N LEU A 31 19.50 44.32 -21.06
CA LEU A 31 20.11 44.73 -19.82
C LEU A 31 19.58 46.12 -19.41
N LEU A 32 19.04 46.25 -18.23
CA LEU A 32 18.85 47.51 -17.54
C LEU A 32 19.94 47.63 -16.47
N LEU A 33 20.92 48.48 -16.81
CA LEU A 33 22.09 48.86 -16.04
C LEU A 33 21.64 49.90 -14.98
N CYS A 34 21.63 49.51 -13.70
CA CYS A 34 21.58 50.49 -12.61
C CYS A 34 22.94 50.56 -11.93
N LEU A 35 23.73 51.51 -12.39
CA LEU A 35 24.90 52.06 -11.70
C LEU A 35 24.46 52.85 -10.49
N LEU A 36 24.72 52.36 -9.29
CA LEU A 36 24.74 53.18 -8.08
C LEU A 36 26.13 53.18 -7.49
N PHE A 37 26.73 54.32 -7.58
CA PHE A 37 27.99 54.72 -6.92
C PHE A 37 27.86 54.48 -5.40
N THR A 38 28.73 53.69 -4.82
CA THR A 38 28.98 53.75 -3.38
C THR A 38 30.45 53.96 -3.15
N ALA A 39 30.72 55.11 -2.52
CA ALA A 39 32.05 55.56 -2.12
C ALA A 39 32.72 54.53 -1.20
N THR A 40 33.90 54.11 -1.59
CA THR A 40 34.82 53.29 -0.77
C THR A 40 35.43 54.16 0.31
N VAL A 41 34.93 54.04 1.53
CA VAL A 41 35.66 54.45 2.73
C VAL A 41 36.58 53.29 3.11
N THR A 42 37.85 53.39 2.81
CA THR A 42 38.91 52.52 3.29
C THR A 42 39.13 52.75 4.78
N GLN A 43 38.40 52.00 5.63
CA GLN A 43 38.78 51.82 7.02
C GLN A 43 39.80 50.69 7.10
N ALA A 44 41.02 51.04 7.41
CA ALA A 44 42.05 50.09 7.83
C ALA A 44 41.56 49.38 9.11
N GLN A 45 40.92 48.22 8.96
CA GLN A 45 40.68 47.30 10.07
C GLN A 45 42.02 46.68 10.45
N VAL A 46 42.56 47.15 11.58
CA VAL A 46 43.59 46.46 12.33
C VAL A 46 43.04 45.04 12.57
N ALA A 47 43.67 44.05 11.94
CA ALA A 47 43.39 42.65 12.17
C ALA A 47 43.62 42.34 13.66
N ARG A 48 42.56 42.39 14.44
CA ARG A 48 42.56 41.72 15.74
C ARG A 48 42.62 40.25 15.45
N THR A 49 43.84 39.69 15.58
CA THR A 49 44.08 38.26 15.71
C THR A 49 43.12 37.73 16.80
N ALA A 50 42.06 37.06 16.36
CA ALA A 50 41.20 36.32 17.30
C ALA A 50 42.12 35.36 18.07
N PRO A 51 42.01 35.29 19.39
CA PRO A 51 42.79 34.32 20.13
C PRO A 51 42.46 32.93 19.58
N PRO A 52 43.44 32.03 19.45
CA PRO A 52 43.20 30.68 18.98
C PRO A 52 42.10 30.09 19.84
N ALA A 53 41.05 29.63 19.19
CA ALA A 53 39.94 28.96 19.87
C ALA A 53 40.57 27.87 20.75
N LYS A 54 40.52 28.06 22.07
CA LYS A 54 40.96 27.04 23.02
C LYS A 54 40.18 25.79 22.64
N SER A 55 40.90 24.80 22.10
CA SER A 55 40.38 23.44 21.98
C SER A 55 39.82 23.09 23.35
N ALA A 56 38.48 23.04 23.45
CA ALA A 56 37.85 22.69 24.70
C ALA A 56 38.38 21.31 25.08
N ALA A 57 39.10 21.23 26.19
CA ALA A 57 39.60 19.96 26.67
C ALA A 57 38.39 19.06 26.89
N MET A 58 38.32 17.92 26.20
CA MET A 58 37.26 16.94 26.36
C MET A 58 37.11 16.55 27.82
N THR A 59 35.91 16.50 28.32
CA THR A 59 35.65 16.06 29.70
C THR A 59 36.04 14.58 29.85
N GLU A 60 36.34 14.16 31.07
CA GLU A 60 36.68 12.75 31.35
C GLU A 60 35.57 11.80 30.95
N GLU A 61 34.30 12.24 31.06
CA GLU A 61 33.14 11.48 30.63
C GLU A 61 33.06 11.33 29.10
N GLU A 62 33.40 12.35 28.35
CA GLU A 62 33.49 12.31 26.89
C GLU A 62 34.61 11.37 26.39
N LEU A 63 35.76 11.37 27.07
CA LEU A 63 36.82 10.42 26.79
C LEU A 63 36.38 8.98 27.04
N LYS A 64 35.81 8.71 28.19
CA LYS A 64 35.26 7.36 28.50
C LYS A 64 34.15 6.92 27.54
N ALA A 65 33.33 7.86 27.10
CA ALA A 65 32.28 7.56 26.09
C ALA A 65 32.90 7.23 24.73
N ARG A 66 33.94 7.94 24.32
CA ARG A 66 34.69 7.69 23.09
C ARG A 66 35.40 6.33 23.12
N GLU A 67 36.06 6.01 24.20
CA GLU A 67 36.69 4.69 24.40
C GLU A 67 35.68 3.54 24.34
N ARG A 68 34.53 3.69 25.01
CA ARG A 68 33.46 2.68 24.96
C ARG A 68 32.95 2.49 23.53
N ARG A 69 32.74 3.56 22.76
CA ARG A 69 32.33 3.49 21.34
C ARG A 69 33.39 2.81 20.48
N ALA A 70 34.68 3.15 20.67
CA ALA A 70 35.75 2.51 19.92
C ALA A 70 35.85 1.02 20.21
N ARG A 71 35.71 0.62 21.48
CA ARG A 71 35.72 -0.80 21.89
C ARG A 71 34.50 -1.53 21.32
N ALA A 72 33.31 -0.94 21.39
CA ALA A 72 32.09 -1.52 20.79
C ALA A 72 32.24 -1.72 19.28
N ARG A 73 32.77 -0.71 18.56
CA ARG A 73 33.06 -0.83 17.13
C ARG A 73 34.02 -2.00 16.83
N SER A 74 35.13 -2.11 17.57
CA SER A 74 36.12 -3.20 17.38
C SER A 74 35.47 -4.57 17.59
N LEU A 75 34.66 -4.73 18.63
CA LEU A 75 33.94 -5.98 18.90
C LEU A 75 32.95 -6.32 17.79
N LEU A 76 32.14 -5.35 17.32
CA LEU A 76 31.15 -5.56 16.26
C LEU A 76 31.83 -5.92 14.92
N VAL A 77 32.99 -5.33 14.62
CA VAL A 77 33.80 -5.68 13.44
C VAL A 77 34.34 -7.09 13.54
N SER A 78 34.86 -7.50 14.70
CA SER A 78 35.30 -8.88 14.94
C SER A 78 34.14 -9.87 14.76
N LEU A 79 33.01 -9.62 15.43
CA LEU A 79 31.81 -10.45 15.28
C LEU A 79 31.31 -10.56 13.84
N SER A 80 31.45 -9.48 13.07
CA SER A 80 31.09 -9.51 11.64
C SER A 80 32.00 -10.44 10.82
N THR A 81 33.25 -10.55 11.21
CA THR A 81 34.22 -11.48 10.59
C THR A 81 33.86 -12.92 10.90
N ASP A 82 33.53 -13.20 12.16
CA ASP A 82 33.09 -14.54 12.60
C ASP A 82 31.77 -14.93 11.94
N ALA A 83 30.80 -14.01 11.89
CA ALA A 83 29.49 -14.24 11.26
C ALA A 83 29.60 -14.60 9.76
N ARG A 84 30.61 -14.08 9.05
CA ARG A 84 30.86 -14.45 7.63
C ARG A 84 31.29 -15.90 7.45
N GLN A 85 31.82 -16.53 8.48
CA GLN A 85 32.30 -17.90 8.45
C GLN A 85 31.17 -18.91 8.72
N PHE A 86 29.98 -18.47 9.11
CA PHE A 86 28.85 -19.37 9.34
C PHE A 86 28.48 -20.13 8.06
N ASN A 87 28.40 -21.44 8.13
CA ASN A 87 27.97 -22.26 7.01
C ASN A 87 26.46 -22.12 6.73
N ASP A 88 25.67 -21.92 7.77
CA ASP A 88 24.24 -21.67 7.66
C ASP A 88 23.99 -20.24 7.14
N GLN A 89 23.42 -20.13 5.94
CA GLN A 89 23.16 -18.86 5.28
C GLN A 89 22.08 -18.05 6.02
N THR A 90 21.10 -18.71 6.64
CA THR A 90 20.05 -18.06 7.45
C THR A 90 20.67 -17.38 8.66
N LEU A 91 21.51 -18.11 9.39
CA LEU A 91 22.20 -17.59 10.56
C LEU A 91 23.18 -16.48 10.16
N ARG A 92 23.90 -16.66 9.04
CA ARG A 92 24.82 -15.64 8.49
C ARG A 92 24.08 -14.35 8.17
N ALA A 93 22.97 -14.43 7.44
CA ALA A 93 22.16 -13.26 7.05
C ALA A 93 21.66 -12.50 8.28
N ARG A 94 21.06 -13.19 9.24
CA ARG A 94 20.55 -12.57 10.47
C ARG A 94 21.64 -11.97 11.34
N ALA A 95 22.75 -12.69 11.54
CA ALA A 95 23.89 -12.19 12.32
C ALA A 95 24.45 -10.92 11.69
N LEU A 96 24.75 -10.92 10.39
CA LEU A 96 25.28 -9.76 9.69
C LEU A 96 24.33 -8.57 9.73
N ALA A 97 23.01 -8.80 9.55
CA ALA A 97 22.01 -7.74 9.61
C ALA A 97 21.91 -7.11 11.01
N ARG A 98 21.93 -7.91 12.07
CA ARG A 98 21.91 -7.41 13.46
C ARG A 98 23.20 -6.68 13.84
N ILE A 99 24.36 -7.15 13.37
CA ILE A 99 25.63 -6.47 13.59
C ILE A 99 25.64 -5.14 12.82
N ALA A 100 25.12 -5.10 11.58
CA ALA A 100 25.01 -3.88 10.80
C ALA A 100 24.11 -2.86 11.48
N ASP A 101 22.97 -3.27 12.01
CA ASP A 101 22.02 -2.46 12.78
C ASP A 101 22.71 -1.81 14.00
N ALA A 102 23.41 -2.63 14.80
CA ALA A 102 24.14 -2.13 15.98
C ALA A 102 25.32 -1.22 15.61
N LEU A 103 26.05 -1.54 14.51
CA LEU A 103 27.22 -0.79 14.08
C LEU A 103 26.84 0.57 13.48
N TRP A 104 25.64 0.73 12.97
CA TRP A 104 25.20 1.96 12.30
C TRP A 104 25.38 3.22 13.13
N GLN A 105 25.11 3.15 14.41
CA GLN A 105 25.26 4.26 15.36
C GLN A 105 26.72 4.74 15.52
N VAL A 106 27.68 3.87 15.23
CA VAL A 106 29.11 4.10 15.47
C VAL A 106 29.88 4.26 14.16
N ASP A 107 29.49 3.50 13.14
CA ASP A 107 30.13 3.49 11.82
C ASP A 107 29.09 3.13 10.74
N ALA A 108 28.40 4.15 10.22
CA ALA A 108 27.34 3.98 9.23
C ALA A 108 27.86 3.37 7.90
N GLU A 109 29.10 3.68 7.49
CA GLU A 109 29.68 3.15 6.25
C GLU A 109 29.91 1.63 6.36
N GLN A 110 30.50 1.18 7.45
CA GLN A 110 30.63 -0.26 7.71
C GLN A 110 29.27 -0.94 7.88
N GLY A 111 28.33 -0.28 8.56
CA GLY A 111 26.94 -0.77 8.67
C GLY A 111 26.30 -0.98 7.30
N ARG A 112 26.46 -0.03 6.38
CA ARG A 112 25.95 -0.12 5.00
C ARG A 112 26.56 -1.30 4.25
N LEU A 113 27.86 -1.50 4.35
CA LEU A 113 28.57 -2.63 3.73
C LEU A 113 28.09 -3.98 4.29
N LEU A 114 27.86 -4.05 5.61
CA LEU A 114 27.36 -5.27 6.24
C LEU A 114 25.92 -5.58 5.87
N PHE A 115 25.06 -4.59 5.74
CA PHE A 115 23.70 -4.81 5.24
C PHE A 115 23.68 -5.40 3.82
N ARG A 116 24.55 -4.93 2.91
CA ARG A 116 24.67 -5.53 1.58
C ARG A 116 25.11 -7.00 1.64
N LYS A 117 26.08 -7.32 2.52
CA LYS A 117 26.50 -8.72 2.73
C LYS A 117 25.44 -9.59 3.39
N ALA A 118 24.67 -9.01 4.32
CA ALA A 118 23.52 -9.66 4.90
C ALA A 118 22.45 -9.97 3.84
N TRP A 119 22.23 -9.03 2.91
CA TRP A 119 21.32 -9.23 1.79
C TRP A 119 21.75 -10.36 0.86
N GLU A 120 23.02 -10.39 0.47
CA GLU A 120 23.58 -11.48 -0.35
C GLU A 120 23.40 -12.87 0.31
N ALA A 121 23.65 -12.96 1.63
CA ALA A 121 23.42 -14.19 2.38
C ALA A 121 21.93 -14.54 2.49
N ALA A 122 21.06 -13.54 2.68
CA ALA A 122 19.61 -13.72 2.73
C ALA A 122 19.04 -14.20 1.38
N GLU A 123 19.56 -13.70 0.28
CA GLU A 123 19.16 -14.12 -1.07
C GLU A 123 19.45 -15.59 -1.30
N VAL A 124 20.65 -16.06 -0.94
CA VAL A 124 21.02 -17.48 -1.05
C VAL A 124 20.14 -18.34 -0.14
N ALA A 125 19.90 -17.91 1.10
CA ALA A 125 19.08 -18.64 2.05
C ALA A 125 17.61 -18.74 1.63
N ASP A 126 17.02 -17.66 1.11
CA ASP A 126 15.65 -17.66 0.63
C ASP A 126 15.49 -18.57 -0.59
N LEU A 127 16.43 -18.54 -1.55
CA LEU A 127 16.42 -19.45 -2.71
C LEU A 127 16.52 -20.93 -2.30
N GLU A 128 17.36 -21.24 -1.32
CA GLU A 128 17.49 -22.59 -0.79
C GLU A 128 16.21 -23.03 -0.06
N SER A 129 15.61 -22.13 0.70
CA SER A 129 14.34 -22.37 1.41
C SER A 129 13.18 -22.59 0.43
N ASP A 130 13.09 -21.77 -0.62
CA ASP A 130 12.08 -21.93 -1.67
C ASP A 130 12.22 -23.27 -2.40
N ARG A 131 13.46 -23.71 -2.70
CA ARG A 131 13.72 -25.03 -3.29
C ARG A 131 13.25 -26.16 -2.38
N LYS A 132 13.61 -26.13 -1.09
CA LYS A 132 13.18 -27.13 -0.09
C LYS A 132 11.67 -27.18 0.03
N LEU A 133 11.02 -26.01 0.05
CA LEU A 133 9.56 -25.90 0.09
C LEU A 133 8.90 -26.54 -1.14
N GLN A 134 9.42 -26.32 -2.34
CA GLN A 134 8.89 -26.92 -3.57
C GLN A 134 9.08 -28.46 -3.57
N GLU A 135 10.21 -28.94 -3.07
CA GLU A 135 10.47 -30.39 -2.90
C GLU A 135 9.46 -31.00 -1.91
N GLU A 136 9.20 -30.32 -0.77
CA GLU A 136 8.23 -30.77 0.24
C GLU A 136 6.79 -30.77 -0.31
N ILE A 137 6.39 -29.70 -1.02
CA ILE A 137 5.08 -29.62 -1.69
C ILE A 137 4.91 -30.80 -2.66
N SER A 138 5.95 -31.09 -3.46
CA SER A 138 5.91 -32.16 -4.45
C SER A 138 5.76 -33.53 -3.80
N GLN A 139 6.51 -33.76 -2.73
CA GLN A 139 6.43 -35.02 -1.96
C GLN A 139 5.08 -35.18 -1.27
N GLN A 140 4.54 -34.11 -0.71
CA GLN A 140 3.25 -34.14 -0.02
C GLN A 140 2.07 -34.31 -0.98
N LYS A 141 2.11 -33.68 -2.14
CA LYS A 141 1.13 -33.93 -3.23
C LYS A 141 1.11 -35.39 -3.65
N ALA A 142 2.28 -36.00 -3.74
CA ALA A 142 2.39 -37.42 -4.11
C ALA A 142 1.82 -38.35 -3.04
N ARG A 143 1.87 -37.96 -1.75
CA ARG A 143 1.41 -38.80 -0.61
C ARG A 143 -0.08 -38.66 -0.30
N THR A 144 -0.64 -37.47 -0.38
CA THR A 144 -1.98 -37.17 0.18
C THR A 144 -3.04 -36.78 -0.85
N GLY A 145 -2.69 -36.56 -2.11
CA GLY A 145 -3.65 -36.19 -3.17
C GLY A 145 -4.27 -34.79 -3.03
N GLY A 146 -3.93 -34.02 -2.01
CA GLY A 146 -4.40 -32.65 -1.77
C GLY A 146 -4.75 -32.36 -0.31
N GLY A 147 -4.77 -31.10 0.08
CA GLY A 147 -5.22 -30.63 1.39
C GLY A 147 -4.16 -30.77 2.50
N TYR A 148 -3.05 -30.03 2.41
CA TYR A 148 -2.00 -30.00 3.43
C TYR A 148 -1.70 -28.58 3.88
N ALA A 149 -1.37 -28.42 5.16
CA ALA A 149 -0.87 -27.18 5.72
C ALA A 149 0.65 -27.13 5.60
N ILE A 150 1.19 -26.14 4.91
CA ILE A 150 2.62 -25.88 4.82
C ILE A 150 2.95 -24.62 5.58
N SER A 151 3.96 -24.67 6.43
CA SER A 151 4.54 -23.50 7.05
C SER A 151 5.49 -22.82 6.05
N LEU A 152 5.17 -21.58 5.67
CA LEU A 152 6.06 -20.82 4.81
C LEU A 152 7.35 -20.45 5.55
N PRO A 153 8.52 -20.61 4.93
CA PRO A 153 9.78 -20.19 5.52
C PRO A 153 9.81 -18.65 5.70
N PRO A 154 10.56 -18.14 6.69
CA PRO A 154 10.74 -16.72 6.88
C PRO A 154 11.45 -16.10 5.66
N ASN A 155 10.99 -14.93 5.21
CA ASN A 155 11.63 -14.18 4.13
C ASN A 155 12.77 -13.32 4.72
N LEU A 156 14.00 -13.80 4.60
CA LEU A 156 15.18 -13.14 5.18
C LEU A 156 15.54 -11.84 4.50
N ARG A 157 15.38 -11.73 3.18
CA ARG A 157 15.58 -10.46 2.46
C ARG A 157 14.67 -9.38 3.01
N ARG A 158 13.43 -9.72 3.35
CA ARG A 158 12.50 -8.78 3.98
C ARG A 158 12.96 -8.38 5.38
N GLU A 159 13.51 -9.31 6.18
CA GLU A 159 14.08 -8.99 7.50
C GLU A 159 15.27 -8.01 7.37
N VAL A 160 16.17 -8.25 6.42
CA VAL A 160 17.33 -7.36 6.15
C VAL A 160 16.88 -5.98 5.65
N LEU A 161 15.93 -5.96 4.70
CA LEU A 161 15.35 -4.72 4.16
C LEU A 161 14.78 -3.83 5.27
N LYS A 162 14.02 -4.41 6.20
CA LYS A 162 13.44 -3.70 7.33
C LYS A 162 14.49 -2.98 8.18
N LEU A 163 15.54 -3.73 8.56
CA LEU A 163 16.60 -3.18 9.38
C LEU A 163 17.37 -2.07 8.63
N ALA A 164 17.69 -2.28 7.36
CA ALA A 164 18.38 -1.31 6.54
C ALA A 164 17.54 -0.03 6.34
N ALA A 165 16.26 -0.15 6.05
CA ALA A 165 15.34 0.96 5.82
C ALA A 165 15.18 1.89 7.04
N ARG A 166 15.34 1.36 8.27
CA ARG A 166 15.38 2.17 9.49
C ARG A 166 16.51 3.18 9.52
N HIS A 167 17.61 2.86 8.89
CA HIS A 167 18.83 3.67 8.95
C HIS A 167 19.04 4.47 7.67
N ASP A 168 18.81 3.88 6.51
CA ASP A 168 19.15 4.47 5.22
C ASP A 168 18.04 4.21 4.20
N ARG A 169 17.35 5.30 3.80
CA ARG A 169 16.30 5.23 2.78
C ARG A 169 16.85 4.73 1.44
N ALA A 170 18.03 5.23 1.03
CA ALA A 170 18.59 4.87 -0.26
C ALA A 170 18.94 3.39 -0.34
N LEU A 171 19.45 2.82 0.76
CA LEU A 171 19.72 1.38 0.87
C LEU A 171 18.42 0.56 0.88
N GLY A 172 17.39 1.05 1.56
CA GLY A 172 16.05 0.42 1.51
C GLY A 172 15.46 0.41 0.11
N GLU A 173 15.57 1.52 -0.63
CA GLU A 173 15.14 1.60 -2.04
C GLU A 173 15.97 0.66 -2.94
N GLU A 174 17.31 0.59 -2.74
CA GLU A 174 18.18 -0.35 -3.45
C GLU A 174 17.69 -1.80 -3.28
N PHE A 175 17.36 -2.19 -2.07
CA PHE A 175 16.89 -3.55 -1.78
C PHE A 175 15.49 -3.83 -2.33
N LEU A 176 14.59 -2.85 -2.31
CA LEU A 176 13.27 -2.98 -2.95
C LEU A 176 13.39 -3.17 -4.46
N GLU A 177 14.28 -2.46 -5.14
CA GLU A 177 14.50 -2.63 -6.57
C GLU A 177 15.08 -4.03 -6.90
N LYS A 178 15.98 -4.56 -6.05
CA LYS A 178 16.50 -5.93 -6.20
C LYS A 178 15.39 -6.99 -6.06
N LEU A 179 14.43 -6.77 -5.15
CA LEU A 179 13.27 -7.66 -5.02
C LEU A 179 12.37 -7.64 -6.25
N LYS A 180 12.18 -6.48 -6.89
CA LYS A 180 11.40 -6.36 -8.12
C LYS A 180 12.02 -7.12 -9.28
N ALA A 181 13.34 -6.97 -9.48
CA ALA A 181 14.05 -7.55 -10.60
C ALA A 181 13.93 -9.08 -10.63
N GLN A 182 13.88 -9.73 -9.47
CA GLN A 182 13.78 -11.20 -9.37
C GLN A 182 12.36 -11.76 -9.62
N LYS A 183 11.31 -10.96 -9.39
CA LYS A 183 9.91 -11.42 -9.51
C LYS A 183 9.29 -11.22 -10.90
N VAL A 184 9.89 -10.43 -11.78
CA VAL A 184 9.40 -10.24 -13.16
C VAL A 184 9.35 -11.56 -13.93
N GLU A 185 10.16 -12.54 -13.60
CA GLU A 185 10.14 -13.87 -14.23
C GLU A 185 9.00 -14.78 -13.74
N ALA A 186 8.43 -14.53 -12.55
CA ALA A 186 7.44 -15.43 -11.91
C ALA A 186 5.97 -14.99 -12.05
N ALA A 187 5.69 -13.76 -12.47
CA ALA A 187 4.37 -13.13 -12.33
C ALA A 187 3.56 -13.07 -13.64
N THR A 188 3.40 -14.18 -14.37
CA THR A 188 2.57 -14.20 -15.58
C THR A 188 1.10 -14.59 -15.35
N ASN A 189 0.64 -14.92 -14.13
CA ASN A 189 -0.69 -15.54 -13.97
C ASN A 189 -1.60 -15.00 -12.85
N SER A 190 -1.30 -13.90 -12.19
CA SER A 190 -2.24 -13.29 -11.25
C SER A 190 -2.75 -11.98 -11.79
N ASN A 191 -4.04 -11.95 -12.12
CA ASN A 191 -4.76 -10.70 -12.36
C ASN A 191 -5.24 -10.21 -10.97
N PRO A 192 -4.45 -9.38 -10.26
CA PRO A 192 -4.89 -8.86 -8.98
C PRO A 192 -6.16 -8.04 -9.23
N GLY A 193 -7.15 -8.21 -8.36
CA GLY A 193 -8.29 -7.29 -8.40
C GLY A 193 -7.79 -5.85 -8.32
N ASN A 194 -8.53 -4.91 -8.92
CA ASN A 194 -8.12 -3.48 -8.97
C ASN A 194 -7.86 -2.84 -7.59
N TRP A 195 -8.16 -3.54 -6.49
CA TRP A 195 -7.96 -3.09 -5.11
C TRP A 195 -6.70 -3.64 -4.43
N GLU A 196 -5.95 -4.52 -5.10
CA GLU A 196 -4.68 -5.04 -4.60
C GLU A 196 -3.52 -4.24 -5.19
N LEU A 197 -2.55 -3.90 -4.35
CA LEU A 197 -1.35 -3.25 -4.83
C LEU A 197 -0.50 -4.23 -5.66
N PRO A 198 0.13 -3.74 -6.74
CA PRO A 198 1.24 -4.45 -7.35
C PRO A 198 2.25 -4.86 -6.28
N GLU A 199 2.82 -6.05 -6.39
CA GLU A 199 3.70 -6.66 -5.39
C GLU A 199 4.79 -5.70 -4.87
N ALA A 200 5.40 -4.93 -5.78
CA ALA A 200 6.44 -3.97 -5.41
C ALA A 200 5.92 -2.84 -4.50
N LEU A 201 4.68 -2.37 -4.70
CA LEU A 201 4.06 -1.37 -3.85
C LEU A 201 3.55 -1.98 -2.54
N SER A 202 3.08 -3.23 -2.58
CA SER A 202 2.68 -4.00 -1.41
C SER A 202 3.86 -4.23 -0.45
N GLN A 203 5.03 -4.60 -0.98
CA GLN A 203 6.24 -4.74 -0.16
C GLN A 203 6.69 -3.41 0.43
N ARG A 204 6.58 -2.33 -0.32
CA ARG A 204 6.89 -0.98 0.14
C ARG A 204 6.00 -0.55 1.30
N ILE A 205 4.69 -0.77 1.19
CA ILE A 205 3.73 -0.54 2.30
C ILE A 205 4.07 -1.42 3.51
N GLY A 206 4.42 -2.67 3.29
CA GLY A 206 4.81 -3.58 4.39
C GLY A 206 6.02 -3.05 5.17
N VAL A 207 7.05 -2.53 4.49
CA VAL A 207 8.20 -1.88 5.16
C VAL A 207 7.75 -0.61 5.89
N ALA A 208 6.90 0.21 5.24
CA ALA A 208 6.38 1.43 5.86
C ALA A 208 5.56 1.15 7.12
N GLN A 209 4.74 0.09 7.11
CA GLN A 209 3.96 -0.35 8.27
C GLN A 209 4.85 -0.67 9.48
N GLU A 210 5.95 -1.35 9.23
CA GLU A 210 6.88 -1.71 10.29
C GLU A 210 7.67 -0.53 10.83
N LEU A 211 8.08 0.41 9.95
CA LEU A 211 8.65 1.67 10.37
C LEU A 211 7.68 2.47 11.23
N LEU A 212 6.40 2.47 10.87
CA LEU A 212 5.34 3.12 11.64
C LEU A 212 5.17 2.48 13.02
N GLN A 213 5.19 1.15 13.11
CA GLN A 213 5.14 0.43 14.38
C GLN A 213 6.37 0.71 15.25
N ALA A 214 7.54 0.88 14.63
CA ALA A 214 8.78 1.25 15.31
C ALA A 214 8.82 2.74 15.76
N GLY A 215 7.80 3.54 15.40
CA GLY A 215 7.73 4.97 15.74
C GLY A 215 8.44 5.91 14.74
N GLU A 216 8.97 5.36 13.64
CA GLU A 216 9.68 6.10 12.58
C GLU A 216 8.70 6.71 11.55
N THR A 217 7.77 7.53 12.04
CA THR A 217 6.59 8.00 11.28
C THR A 217 6.96 8.70 9.97
N ASP A 218 7.96 9.60 9.99
CA ASP A 218 8.36 10.37 8.79
C ASP A 218 8.96 9.45 7.73
N ARG A 219 9.76 8.47 8.13
CA ARG A 219 10.33 7.47 7.23
C ARG A 219 9.25 6.54 6.69
N ALA A 220 8.35 6.10 7.55
CA ALA A 220 7.21 5.28 7.15
C ALA A 220 6.42 5.97 6.03
N LEU A 221 6.11 7.25 6.19
CA LEU A 221 5.38 8.04 5.19
C LEU A 221 6.18 8.20 3.88
N GLN A 222 7.50 8.44 3.98
CA GLN A 222 8.37 8.53 2.80
C GLN A 222 8.41 7.22 2.00
N PHE A 223 8.47 6.06 2.68
CA PHE A 223 8.43 4.75 2.02
C PHE A 223 7.06 4.44 1.43
N ALA A 224 5.99 4.78 2.15
CA ALA A 224 4.63 4.55 1.68
C ALA A 224 4.24 5.41 0.47
N GLY A 225 4.84 6.60 0.31
CA GLY A 225 4.43 7.62 -0.65
C GLY A 225 4.01 7.11 -2.03
N PRO A 226 4.84 6.33 -2.75
CA PRO A 226 4.47 5.78 -4.06
C PRO A 226 3.26 4.85 -4.03
N ALA A 227 3.05 4.10 -2.94
CA ALA A 227 1.91 3.21 -2.78
C ALA A 227 0.63 3.97 -2.38
N LEU A 228 0.77 5.09 -1.66
CA LEU A 228 -0.34 5.98 -1.30
C LEU A 228 -0.90 6.78 -2.48
N ALA A 229 -0.32 6.69 -3.66
CA ALA A 229 -0.91 7.22 -4.88
C ALA A 229 -2.01 6.31 -5.47
N VAL A 230 -2.14 5.08 -4.96
CA VAL A 230 -3.08 4.05 -5.43
C VAL A 230 -4.05 3.67 -4.32
N VAL A 231 -5.35 3.68 -4.61
CA VAL A 231 -6.37 3.20 -3.67
C VAL A 231 -6.31 1.69 -3.58
N SER A 232 -6.01 1.19 -2.40
CA SER A 232 -5.97 -0.24 -2.09
C SER A 232 -6.30 -0.48 -0.62
N THR A 233 -6.60 -1.72 -0.26
CA THR A 233 -6.82 -2.10 1.14
C THR A 233 -5.62 -1.74 1.99
N GLN A 234 -4.42 -2.08 1.53
CA GLN A 234 -3.16 -1.84 2.24
C GLN A 234 -2.86 -0.35 2.41
N SER A 235 -3.16 0.48 1.38
CA SER A 235 -2.96 1.93 1.47
C SER A 235 -3.89 2.55 2.50
N ILE A 236 -5.15 2.13 2.54
CA ILE A 236 -6.13 2.64 3.49
C ILE A 236 -5.80 2.19 4.92
N ASP A 237 -5.47 0.91 5.12
CA ASP A 237 -5.08 0.39 6.44
C ASP A 237 -3.84 1.12 6.97
N PHE A 238 -2.83 1.34 6.12
CA PHE A 238 -1.67 2.14 6.50
C PHE A 238 -2.05 3.57 6.93
N LEU A 239 -2.95 4.23 6.20
CA LEU A 239 -3.40 5.59 6.54
C LEU A 239 -4.18 5.63 7.85
N VAL A 240 -5.00 4.61 8.14
CA VAL A 240 -5.72 4.49 9.41
C VAL A 240 -4.73 4.30 10.58
N ASP A 241 -3.72 3.44 10.42
CA ASP A 241 -2.68 3.24 11.44
C ASP A 241 -1.79 4.48 11.61
N LEU A 242 -1.43 5.14 10.50
CA LEU A 242 -0.69 6.40 10.52
C LEU A 242 -1.47 7.48 11.29
N ARG A 243 -2.80 7.53 11.10
CA ARG A 243 -3.65 8.49 11.78
C ARG A 243 -3.61 8.36 13.30
N ALA A 244 -3.52 7.14 13.81
CA ALA A 244 -3.36 6.88 15.23
C ALA A 244 -2.05 7.44 15.80
N LYS A 245 -1.03 7.68 14.96
CA LYS A 245 0.28 8.22 15.36
C LYS A 245 0.43 9.70 14.98
N ASN A 246 -0.02 10.09 13.80
CA ASN A 246 0.07 11.45 13.26
C ASN A 246 -1.14 11.75 12.36
N ALA A 247 -2.20 12.27 12.96
CA ALA A 247 -3.46 12.56 12.27
C ALA A 247 -3.28 13.57 11.14
N THR A 248 -2.48 14.62 11.35
CA THR A 248 -2.24 15.67 10.35
C THR A 248 -1.58 15.10 9.09
N ALA A 249 -0.54 14.28 9.24
CA ALA A 249 0.15 13.68 8.09
C ALA A 249 -0.74 12.68 7.36
N ALA A 250 -1.52 11.87 8.10
CA ALA A 250 -2.45 10.92 7.53
C ALA A 250 -3.58 11.61 6.75
N ASP A 251 -4.20 12.65 7.33
CA ASP A 251 -5.26 13.41 6.69
C ASP A 251 -4.77 14.15 5.43
N ALA A 252 -3.54 14.67 5.44
CA ALA A 252 -2.92 15.27 4.26
C ALA A 252 -2.66 14.24 3.14
N ALA A 253 -2.13 13.07 3.49
CA ALA A 253 -1.90 11.99 2.54
C ALA A 253 -3.22 11.43 1.97
N TYR A 254 -4.25 11.31 2.82
CA TYR A 254 -5.58 10.90 2.40
C TYR A 254 -6.24 11.94 1.46
N ALA A 255 -6.10 13.23 1.74
CA ALA A 255 -6.58 14.29 0.85
C ALA A 255 -5.93 14.23 -0.55
N ALA A 256 -4.62 13.95 -0.60
CA ALA A 256 -3.92 13.75 -1.86
C ALA A 256 -4.43 12.51 -2.62
N LEU A 257 -4.71 11.41 -1.89
CA LEU A 257 -5.29 10.20 -2.46
C LEU A 257 -6.70 10.43 -3.01
N LEU A 258 -7.55 11.20 -2.31
CA LEU A 258 -8.87 11.60 -2.81
C LEU A 258 -8.76 12.39 -4.12
N ALA A 259 -7.88 13.39 -4.17
CA ALA A 259 -7.69 14.22 -5.37
C ALA A 259 -7.20 13.40 -6.57
N SER A 260 -6.25 12.48 -6.35
CA SER A 260 -5.76 11.58 -7.41
C SER A 260 -6.84 10.63 -7.90
N SER A 261 -7.65 10.08 -6.98
CA SER A 261 -8.70 9.12 -7.29
C SER A 261 -9.85 9.74 -8.09
N ALA A 262 -10.25 10.96 -7.76
CA ALA A 262 -11.30 11.68 -8.49
C ALA A 262 -10.94 11.87 -9.97
N ASN A 263 -9.66 12.08 -10.27
CA ASN A 263 -9.12 12.28 -11.62
C ASN A 263 -8.71 10.97 -12.32
N ASN A 264 -8.66 9.85 -11.61
CA ASN A 264 -8.27 8.58 -12.19
C ASN A 264 -9.48 7.93 -12.91
N PRO A 265 -9.44 7.73 -14.23
CA PRO A 265 -10.54 7.10 -14.96
C PRO A 265 -10.80 5.65 -14.55
N GLN A 266 -9.81 4.96 -14.00
CA GLN A 266 -9.93 3.58 -13.51
C GLN A 266 -10.53 3.47 -12.09
N ALA A 267 -10.65 4.60 -11.37
CA ALA A 267 -11.31 4.58 -10.06
C ALA A 267 -12.81 4.27 -10.24
N ASP A 268 -13.31 3.37 -9.43
CA ASP A 268 -14.70 2.85 -9.51
C ASP A 268 -15.35 2.80 -8.11
N ALA A 269 -16.48 2.10 -8.00
CA ALA A 269 -17.19 2.01 -6.73
C ALA A 269 -16.38 1.27 -5.65
N ASN A 270 -15.51 0.32 -6.00
CA ASN A 270 -14.62 -0.30 -5.03
C ASN A 270 -13.62 0.71 -4.45
N SER A 271 -13.09 1.60 -5.31
CA SER A 271 -12.23 2.70 -4.86
C SER A 271 -12.94 3.60 -3.84
N VAL A 272 -14.21 3.94 -4.11
CA VAL A 272 -15.02 4.75 -3.19
C VAL A 272 -15.33 4.01 -1.89
N SER A 273 -15.62 2.71 -1.96
CA SER A 273 -15.83 1.88 -0.78
C SER A 273 -14.61 1.86 0.13
N LEU A 274 -13.41 1.67 -0.43
CA LEU A 274 -12.14 1.72 0.30
C LEU A 274 -11.90 3.10 0.92
N LEU A 275 -12.03 4.16 0.13
CA LEU A 275 -11.87 5.54 0.61
C LEU A 275 -12.84 5.87 1.75
N SER A 276 -14.08 5.38 1.69
CA SER A 276 -15.08 5.61 2.73
C SER A 276 -14.70 5.03 4.09
N SER A 277 -13.92 3.94 4.10
CA SER A 277 -13.52 3.29 5.34
C SER A 277 -12.60 4.15 6.19
N TYR A 278 -11.75 4.98 5.59
CA TYR A 278 -10.89 5.90 6.34
C TYR A 278 -11.68 6.88 7.23
N ILE A 279 -12.85 7.35 6.75
CA ILE A 279 -13.65 8.36 7.44
C ILE A 279 -14.73 7.75 8.33
N PHE A 280 -15.45 6.75 7.81
CA PHE A 280 -16.69 6.28 8.43
C PHE A 280 -16.56 4.94 9.13
N THR A 281 -15.79 4.01 8.56
CA THR A 281 -15.73 2.62 9.02
C THR A 281 -14.31 2.06 8.96
N PRO A 282 -13.38 2.58 9.81
CA PRO A 282 -11.99 2.14 9.79
C PRO A 282 -11.86 0.61 9.84
N HIS A 283 -11.02 0.07 8.93
CA HIS A 283 -10.79 -1.38 8.77
C HIS A 283 -12.03 -2.21 8.36
N VAL A 284 -13.15 -1.55 7.96
CA VAL A 284 -14.31 -2.24 7.41
C VAL A 284 -14.63 -1.69 6.04
N TYR A 285 -14.46 -2.50 5.03
CA TYR A 285 -14.78 -2.18 3.65
C TYR A 285 -15.43 -3.35 2.94
N ILE A 286 -16.26 -3.03 1.94
CA ILE A 286 -16.96 -3.99 1.12
C ILE A 286 -16.43 -3.86 -0.30
N LEU A 287 -15.96 -4.96 -0.87
CA LEU A 287 -15.46 -5.04 -2.22
C LEU A 287 -16.35 -5.94 -3.06
N PHE A 288 -16.55 -5.55 -4.28
CA PHE A 288 -17.38 -6.25 -5.25
C PHE A 288 -16.51 -6.75 -6.40
N SER A 289 -16.74 -7.97 -6.84
CA SER A 289 -16.11 -8.53 -8.03
C SER A 289 -17.17 -9.10 -8.94
N GLY A 290 -16.87 -9.24 -10.23
CA GLY A 290 -17.79 -9.88 -11.19
C GLY A 290 -18.17 -11.33 -10.85
N LYS A 291 -17.49 -11.94 -9.87
CA LYS A 291 -17.74 -13.31 -9.39
C LYS A 291 -18.40 -13.37 -8.00
N GLY A 292 -18.64 -12.23 -7.37
CA GLY A 292 -19.20 -12.17 -6.02
C GLY A 292 -18.76 -10.96 -5.23
N THR A 293 -19.04 -10.99 -3.95
CA THR A 293 -18.67 -9.93 -3.01
C THR A 293 -17.69 -10.47 -2.00
N SER A 294 -16.69 -9.67 -1.67
CA SER A 294 -15.86 -9.94 -0.52
C SER A 294 -16.00 -8.81 0.48
N THR A 295 -16.06 -9.16 1.77
CA THR A 295 -15.93 -8.21 2.86
C THR A 295 -14.61 -8.46 3.52
N SER A 296 -13.91 -7.40 3.87
CA SER A 296 -12.79 -7.49 4.79
C SER A 296 -13.13 -6.68 6.02
N GLN A 297 -12.89 -7.28 7.17
CA GLN A 297 -12.99 -6.64 8.47
C GLN A 297 -11.73 -7.01 9.25
N MET A 298 -10.86 -6.03 9.47
CA MET A 298 -9.60 -6.23 10.19
C MET A 298 -9.72 -5.92 11.70
N SER A 299 -10.77 -5.25 12.12
CA SER A 299 -10.98 -4.89 13.54
C SER A 299 -12.44 -5.09 13.95
N SER A 300 -12.65 -5.51 15.18
CA SER A 300 -13.98 -5.58 15.80
C SER A 300 -14.48 -4.21 16.26
N THR A 301 -13.59 -3.23 16.46
CA THR A 301 -13.94 -1.92 16.98
C THR A 301 -13.96 -0.89 15.85
N ILE A 302 -15.15 -0.40 15.52
CA ILE A 302 -15.35 0.61 14.49
C ILE A 302 -15.58 1.95 15.19
N THR A 303 -14.56 2.79 15.21
CA THR A 303 -14.69 4.16 15.71
C THR A 303 -14.51 5.12 14.53
N PRO A 304 -15.53 5.87 14.13
CA PRO A 304 -15.41 6.85 13.07
C PRO A 304 -14.28 7.85 13.36
N ALA A 305 -13.53 8.21 12.33
CA ALA A 305 -12.46 9.16 12.48
C ALA A 305 -13.01 10.57 12.74
N ALA A 306 -12.44 11.27 13.72
CA ALA A 306 -12.70 12.70 13.94
C ALA A 306 -11.94 13.51 12.87
N VAL A 307 -12.43 13.54 11.64
CA VAL A 307 -11.84 14.29 10.52
C VAL A 307 -12.42 15.69 10.44
N THR A 308 -11.66 16.62 9.81
CA THR A 308 -12.16 17.99 9.59
C THR A 308 -13.35 18.02 8.63
N PRO A 309 -14.26 19.02 8.72
CA PRO A 309 -15.37 19.16 7.78
C PRO A 309 -14.91 19.30 6.32
N GLU A 310 -13.77 19.95 6.10
CA GLU A 310 -13.17 20.15 4.78
C GLU A 310 -12.75 18.81 4.16
N LEU A 311 -12.09 17.94 4.94
CA LEU A 311 -11.67 16.62 4.48
C LEU A 311 -12.88 15.72 4.18
N ARG A 312 -13.91 15.79 5.01
CA ARG A 312 -15.17 15.10 4.77
C ARG A 312 -15.86 15.58 3.50
N THR A 313 -15.87 16.89 3.28
CA THR A 313 -16.42 17.50 2.05
C THR A 313 -15.62 17.04 0.83
N ALA A 314 -14.30 17.01 0.90
CA ALA A 314 -13.43 16.53 -0.18
C ALA A 314 -13.72 15.04 -0.51
N PHE A 315 -13.98 14.22 0.48
CA PHE A 315 -14.43 12.84 0.25
C PHE A 315 -15.74 12.79 -0.53
N PHE A 316 -16.76 13.53 -0.11
CA PHE A 316 -18.05 13.53 -0.81
C PHE A 316 -17.92 14.00 -2.25
N GLN A 317 -17.08 15.00 -2.51
CA GLN A 317 -16.82 15.49 -3.86
C GLN A 317 -16.13 14.43 -4.72
N ALA A 318 -15.08 13.79 -4.20
CA ALA A 318 -14.37 12.72 -4.91
C ALA A 318 -15.27 11.51 -5.16
N ALA A 319 -16.03 11.09 -4.16
CA ALA A 319 -16.95 9.96 -4.26
C ALA A 319 -18.07 10.23 -5.28
N ALA A 320 -18.66 11.42 -5.26
CA ALA A 320 -19.66 11.83 -6.25
C ALA A 320 -19.08 11.88 -7.66
N ALA A 321 -17.88 12.43 -7.84
CA ALA A 321 -17.19 12.48 -9.14
C ALA A 321 -16.95 11.08 -9.74
N ILE A 322 -16.74 10.06 -8.91
CA ILE A 322 -16.54 8.68 -9.35
C ILE A 322 -17.90 7.97 -9.56
N LEU A 323 -18.80 8.05 -8.57
CA LEU A 323 -20.05 7.29 -8.60
C LEU A 323 -21.08 7.82 -9.60
N LEU A 324 -21.06 9.13 -9.92
CA LEU A 324 -21.95 9.74 -10.90
C LEU A 324 -21.44 9.65 -12.35
N ARG A 325 -20.33 8.98 -12.60
CA ARG A 325 -19.89 8.73 -13.98
C ARG A 325 -20.98 8.04 -14.78
N PRO A 326 -21.13 8.39 -16.08
CA PRO A 326 -22.14 7.82 -16.95
C PRO A 326 -22.16 6.29 -16.91
N LEU A 327 -23.34 5.71 -17.01
CA LEU A 327 -23.49 4.28 -17.16
C LEU A 327 -23.06 3.86 -18.59
N PRO A 328 -22.56 2.63 -18.77
CA PRO A 328 -22.24 2.12 -20.11
C PRO A 328 -23.50 2.11 -20.99
N ALA A 329 -23.32 2.33 -22.28
CA ALA A 329 -24.42 2.29 -23.23
C ALA A 329 -25.07 0.88 -23.27
N PRO A 330 -26.37 0.78 -23.64
CA PRO A 330 -27.02 -0.51 -23.76
C PRO A 330 -26.21 -1.46 -24.68
N GLY A 331 -25.90 -2.66 -24.18
CA GLY A 331 -25.08 -3.66 -24.86
C GLY A 331 -23.55 -3.50 -24.71
N GLN A 332 -23.08 -2.45 -24.05
CA GLN A 332 -21.68 -2.28 -23.70
C GLN A 332 -21.41 -2.91 -22.32
N GLN A 333 -20.36 -3.75 -22.25
CA GLN A 333 -19.95 -4.37 -21.00
C GLN A 333 -19.30 -3.32 -20.07
N ASP A 334 -19.70 -3.32 -18.80
CA ASP A 334 -19.01 -2.53 -17.77
C ASP A 334 -17.60 -3.11 -17.52
N GLN A 335 -16.59 -2.26 -17.67
CA GLN A 335 -15.18 -2.64 -17.45
C GLN A 335 -14.68 -2.30 -16.03
N SER A 336 -15.54 -1.76 -15.17
CA SER A 336 -15.16 -1.49 -13.79
C SER A 336 -14.97 -2.78 -12.99
N SER A 337 -14.09 -2.78 -12.01
CA SER A 337 -13.87 -3.96 -11.16
C SER A 337 -15.10 -4.29 -10.30
N SER A 338 -15.89 -3.29 -9.96
CA SER A 338 -17.09 -3.42 -9.14
C SER A 338 -18.31 -3.91 -9.91
N GLY A 339 -18.36 -3.70 -11.23
CA GLY A 339 -19.56 -3.88 -12.02
C GLY A 339 -20.68 -2.90 -11.63
N LEU A 340 -21.80 -2.95 -12.37
CA LEU A 340 -23.00 -2.14 -12.06
C LEU A 340 -23.64 -2.55 -10.74
N ASP A 341 -23.64 -3.82 -10.41
CA ASP A 341 -24.16 -4.35 -9.14
C ASP A 341 -23.37 -3.80 -7.95
N GLY A 342 -22.03 -3.78 -8.03
CA GLY A 342 -21.18 -3.19 -7.01
C GLY A 342 -21.40 -1.69 -6.89
N LYS A 343 -21.51 -0.98 -8.00
CA LYS A 343 -21.81 0.45 -8.00
C LYS A 343 -23.14 0.76 -7.30
N TYR A 344 -24.19 -0.02 -7.61
CA TYR A 344 -25.49 0.08 -6.94
C TYR A 344 -25.37 -0.09 -5.42
N LEU A 345 -24.68 -1.13 -4.99
CA LEU A 345 -24.55 -1.46 -3.57
C LEU A 345 -23.71 -0.43 -2.80
N VAL A 346 -22.64 0.10 -3.40
CA VAL A 346 -21.82 1.16 -2.78
C VAL A 346 -22.63 2.45 -2.63
N ILE A 347 -23.39 2.84 -3.65
CA ILE A 347 -24.27 4.02 -3.55
C ILE A 347 -25.33 3.80 -2.46
N LYS A 348 -25.98 2.64 -2.44
CA LYS A 348 -26.98 2.28 -1.41
C LYS A 348 -26.38 2.37 0.01
N ARG A 349 -25.14 1.88 0.19
CA ARG A 349 -24.43 1.94 1.47
C ARG A 349 -24.10 3.36 1.91
N LEU A 350 -23.63 4.20 0.99
CA LEU A 350 -23.12 5.53 1.33
C LEU A 350 -24.18 6.64 1.31
N LEU A 351 -25.32 6.40 0.67
CA LEU A 351 -26.40 7.39 0.54
C LEU A 351 -26.81 8.02 1.88
N PRO A 352 -26.96 7.29 3.00
CA PRO A 352 -27.28 7.89 4.30
C PRO A 352 -26.26 8.92 4.77
N PHE A 353 -24.95 8.70 4.51
CA PHE A 353 -23.92 9.67 4.85
C PHE A 353 -23.97 10.92 3.99
N PHE A 354 -24.30 10.75 2.69
CA PHE A 354 -24.51 11.86 1.78
C PHE A 354 -25.72 12.70 2.20
N GLU A 355 -26.84 12.07 2.58
CA GLU A 355 -28.03 12.77 3.07
C GLU A 355 -27.79 13.53 4.35
N GLN A 356 -26.94 13.01 5.23
CA GLN A 356 -26.65 13.63 6.52
C GLN A 356 -25.63 14.75 6.43
N SER A 357 -24.62 14.65 5.57
CA SER A 357 -23.41 15.47 5.72
C SER A 357 -22.80 15.98 4.40
N ALA A 358 -23.28 15.55 3.24
CA ALA A 358 -22.74 16.03 1.97
C ALA A 358 -23.26 17.43 1.58
N PRO A 359 -22.53 18.16 0.73
CA PRO A 359 -23.02 19.40 0.12
C PRO A 359 -24.36 19.21 -0.58
N ALA A 360 -25.17 20.29 -0.61
CA ALA A 360 -26.50 20.28 -1.18
C ALA A 360 -26.53 19.73 -2.62
N GLY A 361 -27.56 18.93 -2.95
CA GLY A 361 -27.78 18.38 -4.28
C GLY A 361 -27.01 17.08 -4.59
N MET A 362 -25.93 16.77 -3.87
CA MET A 362 -25.16 15.54 -4.13
C MET A 362 -25.95 14.27 -3.79
N ALA A 363 -26.63 14.26 -2.64
CA ALA A 363 -27.47 13.13 -2.24
C ALA A 363 -28.60 12.88 -3.23
N GLU A 364 -29.23 13.92 -3.73
CA GLU A 364 -30.29 13.83 -4.74
C GLU A 364 -29.77 13.26 -6.07
N SER A 365 -28.61 13.74 -6.53
CA SER A 365 -27.96 13.22 -7.74
C SER A 365 -27.63 11.73 -7.59
N LEU A 366 -27.11 11.29 -6.44
CA LEU A 366 -26.82 9.89 -6.18
C LEU A 366 -28.12 9.05 -6.09
N ARG A 367 -29.17 9.60 -5.50
CA ARG A 367 -30.49 8.92 -5.46
C ARG A 367 -31.07 8.73 -6.86
N GLY A 368 -30.98 9.76 -7.72
CA GLY A 368 -31.36 9.64 -9.13
C GLY A 368 -30.57 8.56 -9.85
N HIS A 369 -29.25 8.51 -9.62
CA HIS A 369 -28.37 7.51 -10.22
C HIS A 369 -28.65 6.08 -9.68
N LEU A 370 -28.93 5.95 -8.39
CA LEU A 370 -29.35 4.71 -7.75
C LEU A 370 -30.64 4.16 -8.36
N ASN A 371 -31.63 5.03 -8.62
CA ASN A 371 -32.89 4.64 -9.26
C ASN A 371 -32.66 4.15 -10.70
N ALA A 372 -31.79 4.80 -11.45
CA ALA A 372 -31.42 4.35 -12.79
C ALA A 372 -30.72 2.97 -12.75
N LEU A 373 -29.80 2.75 -11.82
CA LEU A 373 -29.14 1.46 -11.61
C LEU A 373 -30.12 0.36 -11.17
N ASN A 374 -31.10 0.69 -10.33
CA ASN A 374 -32.10 -0.27 -9.84
C ASN A 374 -32.90 -0.92 -10.98
N ALA A 375 -33.05 -0.25 -12.13
CA ALA A 375 -33.70 -0.80 -13.31
C ALA A 375 -32.83 -1.81 -14.07
N ILE A 376 -31.52 -1.81 -13.85
CA ILE A 376 -30.54 -2.57 -14.64
C ILE A 376 -29.95 -3.76 -13.85
N VAL A 377 -29.76 -3.57 -12.53
CA VAL A 377 -29.11 -4.58 -11.67
C VAL A 377 -29.99 -5.82 -11.48
N SER A 378 -29.36 -6.95 -11.13
CA SER A 378 -30.04 -8.23 -10.92
C SER A 378 -31.00 -8.21 -9.73
N ASP A 379 -32.01 -9.08 -9.75
CA ASP A 379 -32.94 -9.25 -8.62
C ASP A 379 -32.22 -9.71 -7.35
N ASP A 380 -31.20 -10.53 -7.48
CA ASP A 380 -30.38 -10.99 -6.36
C ASP A 380 -29.63 -9.83 -5.70
N THR A 381 -29.09 -8.90 -6.49
CA THR A 381 -28.44 -7.68 -5.97
C THR A 381 -29.44 -6.79 -5.26
N ARG A 382 -30.66 -6.61 -5.80
CA ARG A 382 -31.70 -5.81 -5.15
C ARG A 382 -32.16 -6.38 -3.81
N ARG A 383 -32.22 -7.71 -3.70
CA ARG A 383 -32.65 -8.43 -2.49
C ARG A 383 -31.54 -8.71 -1.50
N ARG A 384 -30.29 -8.32 -1.84
CA ARG A 384 -29.15 -8.61 -0.99
C ARG A 384 -29.35 -8.03 0.41
N ASP A 385 -28.93 -8.81 1.39
CA ASP A 385 -29.08 -8.53 2.82
C ASP A 385 -28.57 -7.13 3.18
N GLU A 386 -29.48 -6.27 3.66
CA GLU A 386 -29.14 -4.90 4.03
C GLU A 386 -28.22 -4.84 5.25
N GLU A 387 -28.25 -5.82 6.13
CA GLU A 387 -27.39 -5.88 7.30
C GLU A 387 -25.92 -5.98 6.88
N TRP A 388 -25.63 -6.83 5.92
CA TRP A 388 -24.29 -6.99 5.38
C TRP A 388 -23.78 -5.71 4.67
N ILE A 389 -24.64 -5.08 3.86
CA ILE A 389 -24.28 -3.84 3.15
C ILE A 389 -24.03 -2.69 4.14
N ASN A 390 -24.82 -2.62 5.21
CA ASN A 390 -24.78 -1.57 6.21
C ASN A 390 -23.80 -1.83 7.36
N LYS A 391 -23.00 -2.90 7.30
CA LYS A 391 -22.03 -3.21 8.34
C LYS A 391 -21.13 -2.02 8.62
N GLY A 392 -21.07 -1.59 9.87
CA GLY A 392 -20.34 -0.41 10.32
C GLY A 392 -20.97 0.94 9.99
N VAL A 393 -22.00 0.99 9.13
CA VAL A 393 -22.77 2.21 8.80
C VAL A 393 -23.95 2.40 9.75
N LYS A 394 -24.62 1.30 10.07
CA LYS A 394 -25.68 1.25 11.08
C LYS A 394 -25.18 0.44 12.27
N PRO A 395 -25.65 0.74 13.49
CA PRO A 395 -25.37 -0.11 14.64
C PRO A 395 -25.77 -1.56 14.33
N ASP A 396 -24.94 -2.51 14.74
CA ASP A 396 -25.32 -3.91 14.67
C ASP A 396 -26.60 -4.13 15.44
N LYS A 397 -27.51 -4.91 14.88
CA LYS A 397 -28.73 -5.30 15.59
C LYS A 397 -28.38 -6.03 16.89
N PRO A 398 -29.17 -5.88 17.95
CA PRO A 398 -29.02 -6.68 19.16
C PRO A 398 -28.90 -8.17 18.83
N ALA A 399 -28.14 -8.91 19.63
CA ALA A 399 -27.92 -10.35 19.40
C ALA A 399 -29.24 -11.12 19.26
N GLU A 400 -30.22 -10.77 20.08
CA GLU A 400 -31.54 -11.37 20.07
C GLU A 400 -32.32 -11.12 18.76
N GLU A 401 -32.22 -9.91 18.19
CA GLU A 401 -32.85 -9.62 16.89
C GLU A 401 -32.16 -10.34 15.74
N ARG A 402 -30.82 -10.53 15.82
CA ARG A 402 -30.05 -11.29 14.83
C ARG A 402 -30.39 -12.77 14.87
N GLU A 403 -30.52 -13.33 16.07
CA GLU A 403 -30.94 -14.71 16.30
C GLU A 403 -32.33 -14.95 15.73
N GLN A 404 -33.28 -14.09 16.06
CA GLN A 404 -34.65 -14.19 15.56
C GLN A 404 -34.70 -14.10 14.03
N ALA A 405 -33.93 -13.18 13.43
CA ALA A 405 -33.85 -13.06 11.97
C ALA A 405 -33.26 -14.32 11.30
N LEU A 406 -32.29 -14.99 11.95
CA LEU A 406 -31.75 -16.26 11.48
C LEU A 406 -32.80 -17.41 11.60
N LEU A 407 -33.52 -17.49 12.69
CA LEU A 407 -34.60 -18.45 12.88
C LEU A 407 -35.70 -18.29 11.82
N ASP A 408 -36.10 -17.03 11.56
CA ASP A 408 -37.10 -16.73 10.51
C ASP A 408 -36.60 -17.12 9.10
N ARG A 409 -35.29 -17.05 8.85
CA ARG A 409 -34.68 -17.50 7.58
C ARG A 409 -34.63 -19.01 7.48
N ILE A 410 -34.32 -19.70 8.58
CA ILE A 410 -34.35 -21.18 8.66
C ILE A 410 -35.74 -21.70 8.34
N ASP A 411 -36.78 -21.06 8.89
CA ASP A 411 -38.17 -21.44 8.64
C ASP A 411 -38.60 -21.23 7.19
N ARG A 412 -38.02 -20.25 6.50
CA ARG A 412 -38.30 -19.94 5.09
C ARG A 412 -37.39 -20.67 4.11
N ALA A 413 -36.37 -21.37 4.58
CA ALA A 413 -35.40 -22.07 3.73
C ALA A 413 -36.09 -23.18 2.93
N LYS A 414 -35.86 -23.16 1.61
CA LYS A 414 -36.54 -24.08 0.67
C LYS A 414 -35.79 -25.40 0.50
N THR A 415 -34.49 -25.40 0.76
CA THR A 415 -33.63 -26.58 0.60
C THR A 415 -33.01 -27.00 1.93
N SER A 416 -32.64 -28.29 2.05
CA SER A 416 -31.92 -28.84 3.20
C SER A 416 -30.58 -28.13 3.37
N ASP A 417 -29.80 -27.98 2.28
CA ASP A 417 -28.46 -27.38 2.30
C ASP A 417 -28.47 -25.92 2.76
N GLU A 418 -29.50 -25.16 2.33
CA GLU A 418 -29.71 -23.80 2.79
C GLU A 418 -29.99 -23.75 4.29
N ARG A 419 -30.84 -24.64 4.77
CA ARG A 419 -31.23 -24.75 6.18
C ARG A 419 -30.05 -25.15 7.04
N ASP A 420 -29.25 -26.13 6.62
CA ASP A 420 -28.07 -26.60 7.32
C ASP A 420 -27.00 -25.50 7.42
N SER A 421 -26.80 -24.74 6.34
CA SER A 421 -25.92 -23.58 6.35
C SER A 421 -26.34 -22.50 7.35
N LEU A 422 -27.64 -22.24 7.48
CA LEU A 422 -28.21 -21.28 8.44
C LEU A 422 -28.09 -21.79 9.89
N TYR A 423 -28.25 -23.07 10.13
CA TYR A 423 -28.04 -23.67 11.46
C TYR A 423 -26.57 -23.57 11.89
N VAL A 424 -25.64 -23.75 10.96
CA VAL A 424 -24.20 -23.53 11.24
C VAL A 424 -23.94 -22.08 11.64
N GLN A 425 -24.54 -21.11 10.95
CA GLN A 425 -24.42 -19.69 11.31
C GLN A 425 -25.01 -19.40 12.70
N LEU A 426 -26.18 -19.97 13.03
CA LEU A 426 -26.80 -19.84 14.33
C LEU A 426 -25.91 -20.43 15.45
N ALA A 427 -25.32 -21.60 15.20
CA ALA A 427 -24.39 -22.22 16.15
C ALA A 427 -23.15 -21.37 16.39
N TYR A 428 -22.55 -20.80 15.34
CA TYR A 428 -21.42 -19.88 15.49
C TYR A 428 -21.78 -18.61 16.27
N MET A 429 -23.01 -18.10 16.08
CA MET A 429 -23.47 -16.91 16.81
C MET A 429 -23.70 -17.20 18.30
N ALA A 430 -24.11 -18.41 18.65
CA ALA A 430 -24.30 -18.83 20.04
C ALA A 430 -22.97 -19.12 20.78
N LEU A 431 -21.88 -19.34 20.05
CA LEU A 431 -20.53 -19.61 20.62
C LEU A 431 -19.71 -18.36 20.87
N ASN A 432 -20.09 -17.21 20.32
CA ASN A 432 -19.39 -15.92 20.46
C ASN A 432 -20.23 -14.89 21.22
#